data_77e2f3d46f78e2796e41f9271be5d8c6
#
_entry.id   77e2f3d46f78e2796e41f9271be5d8c6
#
_cell.length_a   1.000
_cell.length_b   1.000
_cell.length_c   1.000
_cell.angle_alpha   90.00
_cell.angle_beta   90.00
_cell.angle_gamma   90.00
#
_symmetry.space_group_name_H-M   'P 1'
#
loop_
_entity.id
_entity.type
_entity.pdbx_description
1 polymer ?
#
loop_
_entity_poly.entity_id
_entity_poly.type
_entity_poly.pdbx_seq_one_letter_code
_entity_poly.pdbx_strand_id
1 'polypeptide(L)'
;MNLWEESCGMNLGIDFGSTYSTLATYNRTKQEVEAIALVEGESASIPSVVSILGKNQKVSCGKAAKEQIGKKSARIFEAFKMLLNEDNPEMLRRRGYDEEHTPHWASKTYLNSLVWGAMNRCNASSLDNVVVCVPEIWCRGVRSLDGRSILRHIIEKELDLKLSVPPKVRVVTEPEAASAFFAHNYQEETKKPFNGYLLLIDYGGGTLDITLTEVKSFANGSMEIAYREGGGAGENHPDQNGNGTIGNAGIAYIQCIVELALRDAEMLAPEEQLDYTAPEFLAAVKDLESQLKSADGIRDIEDTFGSYGSGYRDAAKILKEEAEEFSSIEYMDE
;
A
#
# COMPACT_ATOMS: atom_id res chain seq x y z
N MET A 1 22.32 10.54 40.28
CA MET A 1 22.49 9.10 40.11
C MET A 1 22.21 8.80 38.65
N ASN A 2 23.27 8.43 37.96
CA ASN A 2 23.37 8.41 36.49
C ASN A 2 22.49 7.37 35.86
N LEU A 3 21.62 7.81 35.04
CA LEU A 3 21.05 6.97 34.02
C LEU A 3 21.42 7.56 32.64
N TRP A 4 22.59 7.16 32.18
CA TRP A 4 22.84 7.13 30.75
C TRP A 4 22.01 5.96 30.23
N GLU A 5 20.73 6.16 30.01
CA GLU A 5 20.01 5.37 29.02
C GLU A 5 20.71 5.69 27.69
N GLU A 6 21.57 4.78 27.27
CA GLU A 6 22.07 4.78 25.90
C GLU A 6 20.83 4.86 25.03
N SER A 7 20.63 5.98 24.36
CA SER A 7 19.58 6.13 23.37
C SER A 7 19.89 5.14 22.27
N CYS A 8 19.35 3.95 22.40
CA CYS A 8 19.53 2.90 21.41
C CYS A 8 18.75 3.35 20.18
N GLY A 9 19.46 3.58 19.09
CA GLY A 9 18.83 3.98 17.85
C GLY A 9 17.86 2.91 17.37
N MET A 10 16.78 3.35 16.73
CA MET A 10 15.72 2.50 16.21
C MET A 10 16.11 1.89 14.89
N ASN A 11 15.85 0.58 14.72
CA ASN A 11 15.83 -0.06 13.42
C ASN A 11 14.38 -0.12 12.94
N LEU A 12 14.10 0.41 11.78
CA LEU A 12 12.75 0.50 11.22
C LEU A 12 12.64 -0.29 9.93
N GLY A 13 11.70 -1.22 9.89
CA GLY A 13 11.22 -1.87 8.66
C GLY A 13 9.98 -1.14 8.16
N ILE A 14 9.92 -0.88 6.86
CA ILE A 14 8.79 -0.23 6.19
C ILE A 14 8.35 -1.12 5.04
N ASP A 15 7.17 -1.72 5.19
CA ASP A 15 6.43 -2.22 4.05
C ASP A 15 5.61 -1.06 3.48
N PHE A 16 6.11 -0.47 2.41
CA PHE A 16 5.48 0.65 1.73
C PHE A 16 4.56 0.13 0.64
N GLY A 17 3.33 -0.23 1.01
CA GLY A 17 2.33 -0.78 0.10
C GLY A 17 1.56 0.27 -0.70
N SER A 18 0.96 -0.14 -1.81
CA SER A 18 0.14 0.73 -2.66
C SER A 18 -1.17 1.14 -2.01
N THR A 19 -1.78 0.26 -1.21
CA THR A 19 -3.06 0.50 -0.51
C THR A 19 -2.86 0.71 0.98
N TYR A 20 -2.03 -0.11 1.60
CA TYR A 20 -1.68 -0.04 3.01
C TYR A 20 -0.19 -0.20 3.19
N SER A 21 0.33 0.46 4.21
CA SER A 21 1.72 0.31 4.62
C SER A 21 1.78 -0.21 6.05
N THR A 22 2.84 -0.94 6.37
CA THR A 22 3.11 -1.44 7.71
C THR A 22 4.51 -1.07 8.15
N LEU A 23 4.64 -0.75 9.42
CA LEU A 23 5.92 -0.43 10.06
C LEU A 23 6.24 -1.50 11.09
N ALA A 24 7.50 -1.86 11.21
CA ALA A 24 7.97 -2.81 12.20
C ALA A 24 9.32 -2.40 12.79
N THR A 25 9.55 -2.80 14.02
CA THR A 25 10.85 -2.65 14.68
C THR A 25 11.24 -3.94 15.40
N TYR A 26 12.53 -4.12 15.64
CA TYR A 26 13.01 -5.24 16.42
C TYR A 26 13.07 -4.88 17.90
N ASN A 27 12.25 -5.54 18.70
CA ASN A 27 12.28 -5.40 20.16
C ASN A 27 13.41 -6.23 20.76
N ARG A 28 14.47 -5.57 21.20
CA ARG A 28 15.67 -6.25 21.74
C ARG A 28 15.39 -6.98 23.06
N THR A 29 14.43 -6.52 23.84
CA THR A 29 14.07 -7.14 25.13
C THR A 29 13.32 -8.45 24.93
N LYS A 30 12.38 -8.45 23.99
CA LYS A 30 11.59 -9.64 23.65
C LYS A 30 12.27 -10.55 22.61
N GLN A 31 13.29 -10.02 21.91
CA GLN A 31 13.99 -10.67 20.81
C GLN A 31 13.05 -11.04 19.64
N GLU A 32 12.09 -10.16 19.36
CA GLU A 32 11.10 -10.38 18.30
C GLU A 32 10.86 -9.13 17.47
N VAL A 33 10.32 -9.32 16.25
CA VAL A 33 9.85 -8.23 15.40
C VAL A 33 8.43 -7.86 15.80
N GLU A 34 8.20 -6.59 16.07
CA GLU A 34 6.89 -6.05 16.44
C GLU A 34 6.40 -5.07 15.36
N ALA A 35 5.17 -5.27 14.89
CA ALA A 35 4.50 -4.27 14.07
C ALA A 35 4.12 -3.04 14.91
N ILE A 36 4.28 -1.86 14.32
CA ILE A 36 4.03 -0.58 15.00
C ILE A 36 2.67 -0.05 14.59
N ALA A 37 1.72 -0.06 15.54
CA ALA A 37 0.50 0.73 15.42
C ALA A 37 0.81 2.19 15.80
N LEU A 38 0.57 3.14 14.89
CA LEU A 38 0.86 4.57 15.15
C LEU A 38 -0.03 5.15 16.25
N VAL A 39 -1.23 4.60 16.41
CA VAL A 39 -2.17 4.94 17.49
C VAL A 39 -2.43 3.69 18.30
N GLU A 40 -2.44 3.81 19.62
CA GLU A 40 -2.67 2.70 20.52
C GLU A 40 -4.07 2.11 20.34
N GLY A 41 -4.16 0.78 20.25
CA GLY A 41 -5.41 0.06 20.02
C GLY A 41 -5.92 0.07 18.58
N GLU A 42 -5.21 0.71 17.64
CA GLU A 42 -5.52 0.65 16.23
C GLU A 42 -4.71 -0.43 15.49
N SER A 43 -5.12 -0.72 14.25
CA SER A 43 -4.37 -1.62 13.37
C SER A 43 -3.00 -1.05 13.03
N ALA A 44 -1.99 -1.93 12.92
CA ALA A 44 -0.68 -1.58 12.39
C ALA A 44 -0.70 -1.35 10.86
N SER A 45 -1.80 -1.71 10.19
CA SER A 45 -2.00 -1.47 8.76
C SER A 45 -2.48 -0.04 8.53
N ILE A 46 -1.65 0.79 7.92
CA ILE A 46 -1.86 2.23 7.75
C ILE A 46 -2.24 2.50 6.29
N PRO A 47 -3.40 3.13 6.00
CA PRO A 47 -3.78 3.44 4.62
C PRO A 47 -2.72 4.29 3.91
N SER A 48 -2.32 3.89 2.70
CA SER A 48 -1.38 4.63 1.86
C SER A 48 -2.11 5.74 1.10
N VAL A 49 -2.58 6.74 1.83
CA VAL A 49 -3.38 7.86 1.33
C VAL A 49 -2.82 9.18 1.86
N VAL A 50 -2.77 10.19 1.01
CA VAL A 50 -2.52 11.58 1.36
C VAL A 50 -3.72 12.40 0.92
N SER A 51 -4.13 13.38 1.70
CA SER A 51 -5.20 14.30 1.33
C SER A 51 -4.83 15.75 1.60
N ILE A 52 -5.39 16.64 0.78
CA ILE A 52 -5.36 18.09 0.99
C ILE A 52 -6.79 18.56 1.15
N LEU A 53 -7.10 19.20 2.29
CA LEU A 53 -8.46 19.65 2.61
C LEU A 53 -8.58 21.16 2.61
N GLY A 54 -9.59 21.65 1.88
CA GLY A 54 -10.08 23.02 1.93
C GLY A 54 -9.10 24.10 1.43
N LYS A 55 -9.49 25.35 1.60
CA LYS A 55 -8.72 26.53 1.15
C LYS A 55 -7.37 26.70 1.87
N ASN A 56 -7.27 26.19 3.10
CA ASN A 56 -6.03 26.26 3.88
C ASN A 56 -5.04 25.15 3.54
N GLN A 57 -5.34 24.31 2.56
CA GLN A 57 -4.50 23.22 2.08
C GLN A 57 -3.95 22.33 3.22
N LYS A 58 -4.82 21.99 4.18
CA LYS A 58 -4.42 21.13 5.29
C LYS A 58 -4.11 19.72 4.77
N VAL A 59 -2.86 19.32 4.89
CA VAL A 59 -2.39 17.99 4.51
C VAL A 59 -2.67 16.99 5.63
N SER A 60 -3.14 15.81 5.28
CA SER A 60 -3.31 14.67 6.19
C SER A 60 -2.79 13.39 5.51
N CYS A 61 -2.39 12.41 6.31
CA CYS A 61 -1.88 11.12 5.85
C CYS A 61 -2.59 9.96 6.55
N GLY A 62 -2.54 8.77 5.94
CA GLY A 62 -3.05 7.55 6.55
C GLY A 62 -4.55 7.58 6.79
N LYS A 63 -4.97 7.11 7.96
CA LYS A 63 -6.39 7.05 8.36
C LYS A 63 -7.08 8.41 8.27
N ALA A 64 -6.43 9.46 8.77
CA ALA A 64 -6.99 10.82 8.73
C ALA A 64 -7.20 11.32 7.29
N ALA A 65 -6.37 10.91 6.33
CA ALA A 65 -6.58 11.18 4.92
C ALA A 65 -7.69 10.33 4.33
N LYS A 66 -7.75 9.04 4.66
CA LYS A 66 -8.81 8.12 4.21
C LYS A 66 -10.20 8.60 4.62
N GLU A 67 -10.35 9.22 5.79
CA GLU A 67 -11.61 9.84 6.26
C GLU A 67 -12.05 11.09 5.47
N GLN A 68 -11.16 11.64 4.62
CA GLN A 68 -11.50 12.77 3.75
C GLN A 68 -12.02 12.32 2.38
N ILE A 69 -11.88 11.04 2.01
CA ILE A 69 -12.39 10.50 0.76
C ILE A 69 -13.90 10.73 0.67
N GLY A 70 -14.39 11.18 -0.49
CA GLY A 70 -15.78 11.55 -0.72
C GLY A 70 -16.13 13.00 -0.35
N LYS A 71 -15.28 13.76 0.33
CA LYS A 71 -15.55 15.17 0.63
C LYS A 71 -15.19 16.05 -0.56
N LYS A 72 -16.15 16.82 -1.09
CA LYS A 72 -15.96 17.70 -2.26
C LYS A 72 -14.85 18.73 -2.13
N SER A 73 -14.43 19.07 -0.90
CA SER A 73 -13.34 20.01 -0.62
C SER A 73 -11.98 19.34 -0.44
N ALA A 74 -11.89 18.02 -0.57
CA ALA A 74 -10.67 17.25 -0.41
C ALA A 74 -10.12 16.84 -1.77
N ARG A 75 -8.80 17.01 -1.95
CA ARG A 75 -8.03 16.31 -2.98
C ARG A 75 -7.40 15.06 -2.35
N ILE A 76 -7.54 13.93 -3.01
CA ILE A 76 -7.06 12.65 -2.52
C ILE A 76 -5.94 12.17 -3.46
N PHE A 77 -4.88 11.64 -2.85
CA PHE A 77 -3.74 11.07 -3.56
C PHE A 77 -3.54 9.63 -3.07
N GLU A 78 -3.73 8.69 -3.97
CA GLU A 78 -3.60 7.25 -3.73
C GLU A 78 -2.65 6.63 -4.76
N ALA A 79 -2.21 5.40 -4.51
CA ALA A 79 -1.32 4.65 -5.38
C ALA A 79 -0.02 5.38 -5.79
N PHE A 80 0.41 6.39 -5.03
CA PHE A 80 1.60 7.20 -5.34
C PHE A 80 2.88 6.35 -5.39
N LYS A 81 2.96 5.24 -4.68
CA LYS A 81 4.06 4.28 -4.82
C LYS A 81 4.18 3.82 -6.26
N MET A 82 3.09 3.33 -6.85
CA MET A 82 3.08 2.80 -8.21
C MET A 82 3.42 3.87 -9.26
N LEU A 83 3.06 5.12 -8.96
CA LEU A 83 3.25 6.27 -9.84
C LEU A 83 4.65 6.91 -9.70
N LEU A 84 5.52 6.44 -8.80
CA LEU A 84 6.90 6.93 -8.70
C LEU A 84 7.75 6.68 -9.97
N ASN A 85 7.37 5.68 -10.77
CA ASN A 85 8.02 5.35 -12.04
C ASN A 85 7.31 5.97 -13.25
N GLU A 86 6.26 6.76 -13.03
CA GLU A 86 5.44 7.32 -14.10
C GLU A 86 5.90 8.74 -14.44
N ASP A 87 6.17 8.99 -15.72
CA ASP A 87 6.60 10.30 -16.25
C ASP A 87 5.59 10.90 -17.24
N ASN A 88 4.47 10.22 -17.53
CA ASN A 88 3.43 10.73 -18.41
C ASN A 88 2.55 11.76 -17.68
N PRO A 89 2.66 13.07 -18.03
CA PRO A 89 1.93 14.13 -17.29
C PRO A 89 0.41 14.05 -17.49
N GLU A 90 -0.05 13.47 -18.59
CA GLU A 90 -1.50 13.33 -18.83
C GLU A 90 -2.08 12.23 -17.92
N MET A 91 -1.38 11.11 -17.80
CA MET A 91 -1.77 10.03 -16.89
C MET A 91 -1.76 10.51 -15.43
N LEU A 92 -0.72 11.22 -15.02
CA LEU A 92 -0.65 11.80 -13.68
C LEU A 92 -1.80 12.78 -13.39
N ARG A 93 -2.13 13.64 -14.36
CA ARG A 93 -3.27 14.57 -14.21
C ARG A 93 -4.61 13.84 -14.07
N ARG A 94 -4.84 12.77 -14.82
CA ARG A 94 -6.05 11.93 -14.68
C ARG A 94 -6.16 11.28 -13.30
N ARG A 95 -5.06 11.14 -12.59
CA ARG A 95 -4.98 10.62 -11.21
C ARG A 95 -4.96 11.72 -10.15
N GLY A 96 -5.28 12.95 -10.51
CA GLY A 96 -5.37 14.08 -9.59
C GLY A 96 -4.04 14.72 -9.22
N TYR A 97 -2.93 14.31 -9.87
CA TYR A 97 -1.60 14.89 -9.66
C TYR A 97 -1.38 16.13 -10.54
N ASP A 98 -0.56 17.04 -10.07
CA ASP A 98 -0.16 18.26 -10.78
C ASP A 98 1.35 18.53 -10.57
N GLU A 99 1.83 19.70 -11.04
CA GLU A 99 3.25 20.06 -10.95
C GLU A 99 3.73 20.29 -9.50
N GLU A 100 2.85 20.70 -8.58
CA GLU A 100 3.16 20.92 -7.16
C GLU A 100 2.99 19.63 -6.33
N HIS A 101 1.96 18.84 -6.67
CA HIS A 101 1.56 17.65 -5.94
C HIS A 101 1.80 16.40 -6.82
N THR A 102 3.06 16.02 -6.91
CA THR A 102 3.50 14.86 -7.69
C THR A 102 3.44 13.57 -6.86
N PRO A 103 3.53 12.37 -7.47
CA PRO A 103 3.70 11.12 -6.72
C PRO A 103 4.92 11.14 -5.79
N HIS A 104 5.98 11.82 -6.18
CA HIS A 104 7.16 12.03 -5.33
C HIS A 104 6.80 12.85 -4.07
N TRP A 105 6.11 13.98 -4.23
CA TRP A 105 5.63 14.79 -3.12
C TRP A 105 4.72 14.00 -2.17
N ALA A 106 3.77 13.22 -2.71
CA ALA A 106 2.86 12.41 -1.92
C ALA A 106 3.61 11.32 -1.14
N SER A 107 4.54 10.61 -1.79
CA SER A 107 5.38 9.59 -1.16
C SER A 107 6.23 10.16 -0.05
N LYS A 108 6.91 11.29 -0.29
CA LYS A 108 7.70 12.01 0.71
C LYS A 108 6.86 12.42 1.91
N THR A 109 5.71 13.05 1.67
CA THR A 109 4.79 13.54 2.70
C THR A 109 4.29 12.39 3.57
N TYR A 110 3.88 11.30 2.93
CA TYR A 110 3.40 10.11 3.60
C TYR A 110 4.49 9.42 4.43
N LEU A 111 5.65 9.14 3.83
CA LEU A 111 6.77 8.50 4.52
C LEU A 111 7.29 9.34 5.69
N ASN A 112 7.34 10.66 5.53
CA ASN A 112 7.70 11.55 6.63
C ASN A 112 6.75 11.40 7.83
N SER A 113 5.44 11.35 7.55
CA SER A 113 4.41 11.13 8.57
C SER A 113 4.56 9.77 9.25
N LEU A 114 4.80 8.70 8.48
CA LEU A 114 4.97 7.34 9.00
C LEU A 114 6.19 7.22 9.92
N VAL A 115 7.35 7.65 9.42
CA VAL A 115 8.62 7.50 10.14
C VAL A 115 8.60 8.34 11.41
N TRP A 116 8.11 9.58 11.33
CA TRP A 116 7.96 10.44 12.49
C TRP A 116 6.97 9.84 13.52
N GLY A 117 5.85 9.30 13.05
CA GLY A 117 4.88 8.61 13.89
C GLY A 117 5.46 7.40 14.61
N ALA A 118 6.24 6.57 13.89
CA ALA A 118 6.93 5.41 14.46
C ALA A 118 7.96 5.81 15.52
N MET A 119 8.79 6.82 15.25
CA MET A 119 9.75 7.33 16.19
C MET A 119 9.08 7.81 17.50
N ASN A 120 8.00 8.59 17.37
CA ASN A 120 7.25 9.05 18.53
C ASN A 120 6.61 7.89 19.30
N ARG A 121 6.02 6.93 18.61
CA ARG A 121 5.39 5.77 19.26
C ARG A 121 6.38 4.91 20.04
N CYS A 122 7.60 4.79 19.53
CA CYS A 122 8.69 4.04 20.15
C CYS A 122 9.58 4.89 21.07
N ASN A 123 9.29 6.18 21.27
CA ASN A 123 10.14 7.14 21.99
C ASN A 123 11.59 7.15 21.47
N ALA A 124 11.78 6.95 20.17
CA ALA A 124 13.08 6.90 19.54
C ALA A 124 13.59 8.31 19.21
N SER A 125 14.81 8.64 19.63
CA SER A 125 15.46 9.91 19.31
C SER A 125 16.39 9.83 18.09
N SER A 126 16.69 8.63 17.59
CA SER A 126 17.51 8.38 16.42
C SER A 126 17.03 7.16 15.65
N LEU A 127 17.37 7.13 14.36
CA LEU A 127 17.20 5.98 13.48
C LEU A 127 18.58 5.49 13.07
N ASP A 128 18.89 4.22 13.33
CA ASP A 128 20.16 3.60 12.92
C ASP A 128 20.04 3.05 11.50
N ASN A 129 19.01 2.26 11.28
CA ASN A 129 18.77 1.61 10.00
C ASN A 129 17.30 1.74 9.61
N VAL A 130 17.07 1.93 8.32
CA VAL A 130 15.76 1.81 7.67
C VAL A 130 15.84 0.78 6.57
N VAL A 131 14.95 -0.21 6.61
CA VAL A 131 14.77 -1.17 5.51
C VAL A 131 13.40 -0.90 4.91
N VAL A 132 13.35 -0.71 3.60
CA VAL A 132 12.10 -0.48 2.87
C VAL A 132 11.97 -1.46 1.72
N CYS A 133 10.75 -1.97 1.51
CA CYS A 133 10.44 -2.92 0.45
C CYS A 133 9.96 -2.22 -0.82
N VAL A 134 10.36 -2.77 -1.96
CA VAL A 134 9.90 -2.37 -3.29
C VAL A 134 9.44 -3.59 -4.08
N PRO A 135 8.52 -3.43 -5.06
CA PRO A 135 8.15 -4.51 -5.96
C PRO A 135 9.37 -5.03 -6.73
N GLU A 136 9.43 -6.34 -6.95
CA GLU A 136 10.53 -6.96 -7.70
C GLU A 136 10.65 -6.39 -9.12
N ILE A 137 9.51 -6.04 -9.73
CA ILE A 137 9.46 -5.48 -11.08
C ILE A 137 10.23 -4.15 -11.21
N TRP A 138 10.41 -3.40 -10.11
CA TRP A 138 11.24 -2.19 -10.12
C TRP A 138 12.74 -2.47 -10.24
N CYS A 139 13.14 -3.71 -10.00
CA CYS A 139 14.51 -4.15 -10.13
C CYS A 139 14.83 -4.71 -11.52
N ARG A 140 13.79 -4.83 -12.39
CA ARG A 140 13.92 -5.38 -13.75
C ARG A 140 13.76 -4.30 -14.80
N GLY A 141 14.61 -4.34 -15.79
CA GLY A 141 14.52 -3.48 -16.95
C GLY A 141 15.12 -2.08 -16.76
N VAL A 142 15.18 -1.35 -17.86
CA VAL A 142 15.65 0.05 -17.93
C VAL A 142 14.41 0.92 -18.09
N ARG A 143 14.13 1.74 -17.10
CA ARG A 143 13.05 2.74 -17.13
C ARG A 143 13.65 4.14 -17.14
N SER A 144 12.88 5.11 -17.62
CA SER A 144 13.24 6.54 -17.56
C SER A 144 13.36 7.01 -16.10
N LEU A 145 12.50 6.51 -15.22
CA LEU A 145 12.54 6.74 -13.78
C LEU A 145 12.81 5.44 -13.03
N ASP A 146 13.70 5.51 -12.04
CA ASP A 146 14.01 4.41 -11.13
C ASP A 146 13.37 4.66 -9.77
N GLY A 147 12.16 4.12 -9.53
CA GLY A 147 11.42 4.27 -8.28
C GLY A 147 12.17 3.77 -7.05
N ARG A 148 13.06 2.78 -7.20
CA ARG A 148 13.93 2.29 -6.14
C ARG A 148 14.92 3.35 -5.68
N SER A 149 15.59 4.01 -6.62
CA SER A 149 16.53 5.11 -6.35
C SER A 149 15.81 6.33 -5.80
N ILE A 150 14.63 6.65 -6.36
CA ILE A 150 13.78 7.75 -5.88
C ILE A 150 13.38 7.51 -4.42
N LEU A 151 12.87 6.33 -4.09
CA LEU A 151 12.43 5.98 -2.74
C LEU A 151 13.59 6.03 -1.73
N ARG A 152 14.74 5.48 -2.12
CA ARG A 152 15.96 5.59 -1.30
C ARG A 152 16.33 7.05 -1.04
N HIS A 153 16.33 7.89 -2.08
CA HIS A 153 16.67 9.29 -1.99
C HIS A 153 15.70 10.05 -1.05
N ILE A 154 14.41 9.80 -1.17
CA ILE A 154 13.39 10.38 -0.26
C ILE A 154 13.76 10.08 1.19
N ILE A 155 14.01 8.81 1.52
CA ILE A 155 14.26 8.40 2.91
C ILE A 155 15.61 8.92 3.43
N GLU A 156 16.66 8.89 2.61
CA GLU A 156 18.00 9.31 3.05
C GLU A 156 18.16 10.82 3.14
N LYS A 157 17.46 11.59 2.31
CA LYS A 157 17.78 13.01 2.07
C LYS A 157 16.63 13.99 2.28
N GLU A 158 15.39 13.53 2.15
CA GLU A 158 14.28 14.47 2.06
C GLU A 158 13.31 14.45 3.24
N LEU A 159 13.39 13.42 4.12
CA LEU A 159 12.53 13.38 5.29
C LEU A 159 12.98 14.44 6.31
N ASP A 160 12.03 15.23 6.80
CA ASP A 160 12.28 16.26 7.82
C ASP A 160 12.18 15.67 9.24
N LEU A 161 13.13 14.80 9.58
CA LEU A 161 13.17 14.08 10.85
C LEU A 161 14.04 14.76 11.93
N LYS A 162 14.75 15.84 11.57
CA LYS A 162 15.68 16.57 12.46
C LYS A 162 16.70 15.66 13.16
N LEU A 163 17.13 14.60 12.46
CA LEU A 163 18.11 13.67 12.98
C LEU A 163 19.52 14.27 12.90
N SER A 164 20.31 14.07 13.95
CA SER A 164 21.73 14.48 13.98
C SER A 164 22.59 13.66 13.00
N VAL A 165 22.21 12.40 12.77
CA VAL A 165 22.84 11.48 11.82
C VAL A 165 21.74 10.84 10.96
N PRO A 166 21.87 10.88 9.64
CA PRO A 166 20.90 10.21 8.76
C PRO A 166 20.97 8.68 8.93
N PRO A 167 19.85 7.96 8.82
CA PRO A 167 19.83 6.52 8.91
C PRO A 167 20.56 5.86 7.75
N LYS A 168 21.04 4.63 7.96
CA LYS A 168 21.46 3.77 6.85
C LYS A 168 20.23 3.17 6.19
N VAL A 169 20.02 3.45 4.90
CA VAL A 169 18.87 2.94 4.17
C VAL A 169 19.24 1.75 3.32
N ARG A 170 18.49 0.67 3.48
CA ARG A 170 18.54 -0.51 2.61
C ARG A 170 17.19 -0.68 1.92
N VAL A 171 17.22 -0.75 0.60
CA VAL A 171 16.05 -1.10 -0.21
C VAL A 171 16.17 -2.57 -0.58
N VAL A 172 15.15 -3.35 -0.25
CA VAL A 172 15.03 -4.77 -0.57
C VAL A 172 13.79 -4.99 -1.43
N THR A 173 13.70 -6.14 -2.10
CA THR A 173 12.45 -6.48 -2.78
C THR A 173 11.46 -7.10 -1.79
N GLU A 174 10.16 -6.98 -2.08
CA GLU A 174 9.09 -7.61 -1.28
C GLU A 174 9.32 -9.12 -1.15
N PRO A 175 9.66 -9.87 -2.22
CA PRO A 175 10.02 -11.29 -2.09
C PRO A 175 11.26 -11.57 -1.22
N GLU A 176 12.28 -10.72 -1.27
CA GLU A 176 13.44 -10.87 -0.37
C GLU A 176 13.04 -10.73 1.09
N ALA A 177 12.21 -9.74 1.42
CA ALA A 177 11.74 -9.50 2.77
C ALA A 177 10.85 -10.65 3.27
N ALA A 178 9.90 -11.11 2.46
CA ALA A 178 9.01 -12.22 2.78
C ALA A 178 9.79 -13.53 2.96
N SER A 179 10.76 -13.80 2.10
CA SER A 179 11.62 -14.99 2.21
C SER A 179 12.47 -14.96 3.48
N ALA A 180 13.02 -13.80 3.83
CA ALA A 180 13.80 -13.64 5.05
C ALA A 180 12.94 -13.89 6.30
N PHE A 181 11.73 -13.35 6.32
CA PHE A 181 10.76 -13.53 7.41
C PHE A 181 10.36 -15.01 7.57
N PHE A 182 10.00 -15.67 6.47
CA PHE A 182 9.66 -17.09 6.49
C PHE A 182 10.82 -17.95 7.02
N ALA A 183 12.03 -17.74 6.49
CA ALA A 183 13.19 -18.52 6.88
C ALA A 183 13.58 -18.31 8.36
N HIS A 184 13.42 -17.09 8.86
CA HIS A 184 13.62 -16.76 10.26
C HIS A 184 12.60 -17.49 11.15
N ASN A 185 11.32 -17.41 10.84
CA ASN A 185 10.27 -18.09 11.61
C ASN A 185 10.43 -19.62 11.58
N TYR A 186 10.71 -20.17 10.40
CA TYR A 186 11.01 -21.59 10.28
C TYR A 186 12.16 -22.02 11.20
N GLN A 187 13.24 -21.24 11.27
CA GLN A 187 14.37 -21.51 12.14
C GLN A 187 14.00 -21.40 13.61
N GLU A 188 13.18 -20.42 14.00
CA GLU A 188 12.70 -20.25 15.37
C GLU A 188 11.79 -21.41 15.80
N GLU A 189 10.91 -21.87 14.94
CA GLU A 189 9.99 -22.97 15.23
C GLU A 189 10.68 -24.33 15.24
N THR A 190 11.49 -24.60 14.22
CA THR A 190 12.09 -25.94 14.02
C THR A 190 13.47 -26.10 14.66
N LYS A 191 14.10 -24.99 15.05
CA LYS A 191 15.52 -24.89 15.46
C LYS A 191 16.50 -25.42 14.41
N LYS A 192 16.09 -25.37 13.12
CA LYS A 192 16.91 -25.81 11.99
C LYS A 192 16.98 -24.69 10.94
N PRO A 193 18.12 -24.47 10.29
CA PRO A 193 18.21 -23.50 9.21
C PRO A 193 17.32 -23.95 8.03
N PHE A 194 16.64 -22.97 7.41
CA PHE A 194 15.90 -23.24 6.18
C PHE A 194 16.85 -23.23 4.99
N ASN A 195 16.80 -24.26 4.17
CA ASN A 195 17.53 -24.35 2.91
C ASN A 195 16.61 -24.94 1.86
N GLY A 196 16.25 -24.15 0.85
CA GLY A 196 15.32 -24.59 -0.18
C GLY A 196 14.78 -23.46 -1.04
N TYR A 197 13.71 -23.76 -1.75
CA TYR A 197 13.02 -22.82 -2.61
C TYR A 197 11.70 -22.38 -1.98
N LEU A 198 11.38 -21.10 -2.14
CA LEU A 198 10.10 -20.53 -1.77
C LEU A 198 9.44 -19.96 -3.03
N LEU A 199 8.20 -20.37 -3.26
CA LEU A 199 7.32 -19.73 -4.22
C LEU A 199 6.45 -18.73 -3.45
N LEU A 200 6.62 -17.46 -3.75
CA LEU A 200 5.87 -16.38 -3.15
C LEU A 200 4.84 -15.88 -4.16
N ILE A 201 3.62 -15.72 -3.70
CA ILE A 201 2.52 -15.11 -4.47
C ILE A 201 2.05 -13.92 -3.63
N ASP A 202 2.36 -12.73 -4.10
CA ASP A 202 1.94 -11.47 -3.48
C ASP A 202 0.87 -10.83 -4.35
N TYR A 203 -0.37 -10.82 -3.86
CA TYR A 203 -1.50 -10.16 -4.50
C TYR A 203 -1.87 -8.92 -3.70
N GLY A 204 -1.19 -7.83 -4.04
CA GLY A 204 -1.38 -6.54 -3.41
C GLY A 204 -2.51 -5.70 -4.00
N GLY A 205 -2.62 -4.43 -3.56
CA GLY A 205 -3.58 -3.48 -4.13
C GLY A 205 -3.22 -3.02 -5.54
N GLY A 206 -1.92 -2.88 -5.84
CA GLY A 206 -1.41 -2.36 -7.12
C GLY A 206 -0.76 -3.41 -8.01
N THR A 207 -0.21 -4.48 -7.44
CA THR A 207 0.55 -5.51 -8.17
C THR A 207 0.14 -6.91 -7.76
N LEU A 208 0.30 -7.84 -8.70
CA LEU A 208 0.38 -9.28 -8.45
C LEU A 208 1.82 -9.69 -8.78
N ASP A 209 2.57 -10.14 -7.81
CA ASP A 209 3.93 -10.62 -7.97
C ASP A 209 4.02 -12.12 -7.63
N ILE A 210 4.58 -12.90 -8.54
CA ILE A 210 4.86 -14.33 -8.33
C ILE A 210 6.37 -14.51 -8.47
N THR A 211 7.02 -14.96 -7.40
CA THR A 211 8.49 -15.02 -7.35
C THR A 211 8.97 -16.32 -6.74
N LEU A 212 9.92 -16.96 -7.42
CA LEU A 212 10.68 -18.09 -6.91
C LEU A 212 12.01 -17.59 -6.36
N THR A 213 12.25 -17.83 -5.08
CA THR A 213 13.51 -17.53 -4.41
C THR A 213 14.18 -18.80 -3.92
N GLU A 214 15.51 -18.82 -3.96
CA GLU A 214 16.31 -19.82 -3.24
C GLU A 214 16.83 -19.19 -1.95
N VAL A 215 16.62 -19.85 -0.82
CA VAL A 215 17.06 -19.36 0.48
C VAL A 215 18.04 -20.36 1.08
N LYS A 216 19.15 -19.83 1.58
CA LYS A 216 20.17 -20.56 2.36
C LYS A 216 20.37 -19.84 3.69
N SER A 217 19.94 -20.46 4.77
CA SER A 217 20.15 -19.94 6.13
C SER A 217 21.37 -20.63 6.75
N PHE A 218 22.09 -19.87 7.56
CA PHE A 218 23.28 -20.32 8.26
C PHE A 218 23.06 -20.32 9.78
N ALA A 219 23.81 -21.14 10.49
CA ALA A 219 23.70 -21.27 11.94
C ALA A 219 23.97 -19.97 12.74
N ASN A 220 24.68 -19.03 12.12
CA ASN A 220 24.95 -17.70 12.70
C ASN A 220 23.79 -16.70 12.51
N GLY A 221 22.65 -17.15 11.96
CA GLY A 221 21.50 -16.31 11.66
C GLY A 221 21.60 -15.49 10.37
N SER A 222 22.71 -15.58 9.62
CA SER A 222 22.78 -14.96 8.30
C SER A 222 21.99 -15.77 7.25
N MET A 223 21.55 -15.09 6.20
CA MET A 223 20.81 -15.71 5.09
C MET A 223 21.33 -15.20 3.76
N GLU A 224 21.35 -16.07 2.79
CA GLU A 224 21.50 -15.74 1.37
C GLU A 224 20.16 -16.01 0.69
N ILE A 225 19.62 -14.98 0.04
CA ILE A 225 18.37 -15.06 -0.70
C ILE A 225 18.69 -14.70 -2.15
N ALA A 226 18.46 -15.65 -3.04
CA ALA A 226 18.71 -15.47 -4.46
C ALA A 226 17.37 -15.54 -5.22
N TYR A 227 17.06 -14.49 -5.95
CA TYR A 227 16.00 -14.52 -6.96
C TYR A 227 16.34 -15.55 -8.04
N ARG A 228 15.39 -16.40 -8.38
CA ARG A 228 15.53 -17.43 -9.41
C ARG A 228 14.69 -17.14 -10.63
N GLU A 229 13.40 -16.93 -10.42
CA GLU A 229 12.47 -16.63 -11.46
C GLU A 229 11.25 -15.90 -10.89
N GLY A 230 10.54 -15.15 -11.71
CA GLY A 230 9.28 -14.56 -11.31
C GLY A 230 8.69 -13.74 -12.44
N GLY A 231 7.44 -13.47 -12.26
CA GLY A 231 6.60 -12.64 -13.12
C GLY A 231 5.62 -11.87 -12.28
N GLY A 232 5.03 -10.85 -12.85
CA GLY A 232 4.01 -10.06 -12.17
C GLY A 232 3.17 -9.32 -13.19
N ALA A 233 2.05 -8.80 -12.70
CA ALA A 233 1.19 -7.88 -13.41
C ALA A 233 0.92 -6.68 -12.50
N GLY A 234 0.58 -5.52 -13.07
CA GLY A 234 0.25 -4.36 -12.26
C GLY A 234 1.12 -3.15 -12.53
N GLU A 235 1.89 -3.17 -13.61
CA GLU A 235 2.49 -1.95 -14.12
C GLU A 235 1.39 -1.00 -14.59
N ASN A 236 1.66 0.32 -14.48
CA ASN A 236 0.82 1.38 -15.04
C ASN A 236 0.87 1.32 -16.57
N HIS A 237 0.33 0.28 -17.17
CA HIS A 237 0.10 0.25 -18.58
C HIS A 237 -1.28 0.86 -18.84
N PRO A 238 -1.37 1.96 -19.61
CA PRO A 238 -2.65 2.34 -20.16
C PRO A 238 -3.17 1.13 -20.95
N ASP A 239 -4.46 0.84 -20.84
CA ASP A 239 -5.11 -0.09 -21.76
C ASP A 239 -4.89 0.42 -23.19
N GLN A 240 -5.23 -0.41 -24.20
CA GLN A 240 -5.06 -0.06 -25.62
C GLN A 240 -5.81 1.25 -26.01
N ASN A 241 -6.72 1.74 -25.17
CA ASN A 241 -7.49 2.96 -25.34
C ASN A 241 -6.94 4.16 -24.54
N GLY A 242 -5.85 3.99 -23.81
CA GLY A 242 -5.27 5.03 -22.96
C GLY A 242 -5.99 5.24 -21.62
N ASN A 243 -6.93 4.36 -21.25
CA ASN A 243 -7.60 4.37 -19.97
C ASN A 243 -6.73 3.59 -18.98
N GLY A 244 -5.87 4.29 -18.25
CA GLY A 244 -5.02 3.64 -17.26
C GLY A 244 -5.83 3.27 -16.03
N THR A 245 -5.97 1.99 -15.74
CA THR A 245 -6.22 1.52 -14.39
C THR A 245 -4.95 1.67 -13.56
N ILE A 246 -5.07 1.94 -12.26
CA ILE A 246 -3.91 1.92 -11.37
C ILE A 246 -3.54 0.46 -11.11
N GLY A 247 -2.58 -0.05 -11.86
CA GLY A 247 -2.17 -1.44 -11.77
C GLY A 247 -3.23 -2.43 -12.28
N ASN A 248 -2.99 -3.72 -12.06
CA ASN A 248 -3.87 -4.82 -12.46
C ASN A 248 -4.12 -5.78 -11.28
N ALA A 249 -4.25 -5.25 -10.07
CA ALA A 249 -4.47 -6.02 -8.85
C ALA A 249 -5.65 -5.46 -8.04
N GLY A 250 -5.64 -5.58 -6.72
CA GLY A 250 -6.81 -5.36 -5.88
C GLY A 250 -7.51 -4.01 -6.05
N ILE A 251 -6.78 -2.90 -6.20
CA ILE A 251 -7.40 -1.58 -6.42
C ILE A 251 -8.14 -1.54 -7.75
N ALA A 252 -7.49 -1.98 -8.83
CA ALA A 252 -8.10 -2.01 -10.15
C ALA A 252 -9.33 -2.92 -10.18
N TYR A 253 -9.27 -4.04 -9.44
CA TYR A 253 -10.40 -4.96 -9.31
C TYR A 253 -11.61 -4.26 -8.66
N ILE A 254 -11.43 -3.59 -7.52
CA ILE A 254 -12.53 -2.88 -6.84
C ILE A 254 -13.07 -1.72 -7.68
N GLN A 255 -12.18 -0.94 -8.32
CA GLN A 255 -12.57 0.12 -9.24
C GLN A 255 -13.39 -0.41 -10.42
N CYS A 256 -12.98 -1.54 -11.00
CA CYS A 256 -13.68 -2.18 -12.09
C CYS A 256 -15.08 -2.67 -11.68
N ILE A 257 -15.22 -3.25 -10.49
CA ILE A 257 -16.52 -3.66 -9.96
C ILE A 257 -17.47 -2.46 -9.84
N VAL A 258 -17.02 -1.35 -9.25
CA VAL A 258 -17.85 -0.13 -9.13
C VAL A 258 -18.20 0.43 -10.51
N GLU A 259 -17.24 0.48 -11.45
CA GLU A 259 -17.47 0.96 -12.80
C GLU A 259 -18.50 0.09 -13.55
N LEU A 260 -18.37 -1.22 -13.49
CA LEU A 260 -19.31 -2.15 -14.12
C LEU A 260 -20.73 -1.95 -13.56
N ALA A 261 -20.85 -1.87 -12.23
CA ALA A 261 -22.15 -1.63 -11.61
C ALA A 261 -22.77 -0.27 -11.99
N LEU A 262 -21.95 0.79 -12.18
CA LEU A 262 -22.43 2.07 -12.70
C LEU A 262 -22.89 1.99 -14.18
N ARG A 263 -22.22 1.18 -15.00
CA ARG A 263 -22.62 0.94 -16.38
C ARG A 263 -23.89 0.13 -16.46
N ASP A 264 -24.02 -0.90 -15.67
CA ASP A 264 -25.22 -1.75 -15.59
C ASP A 264 -26.44 -0.98 -15.05
N ALA A 265 -26.20 0.00 -14.19
CA ALA A 265 -27.22 0.94 -13.73
C ALA A 265 -27.51 2.08 -14.73
N GLU A 266 -26.98 2.01 -15.95
CA GLU A 266 -27.11 3.04 -17.00
C GLU A 266 -26.65 4.46 -16.61
N MET A 267 -25.80 4.54 -15.59
CA MET A 267 -25.25 5.82 -15.11
C MET A 267 -24.00 6.26 -15.86
N LEU A 268 -23.40 5.36 -16.61
CA LEU A 268 -22.21 5.60 -17.41
C LEU A 268 -22.42 5.00 -18.79
N ALA A 269 -22.41 5.82 -19.83
CA ALA A 269 -22.54 5.32 -21.19
C ALA A 269 -21.34 4.44 -21.57
N PRO A 270 -21.50 3.45 -22.49
CA PRO A 270 -20.42 2.53 -22.87
C PRO A 270 -19.14 3.22 -23.35
N GLU A 271 -19.27 4.38 -24.03
CA GLU A 271 -18.18 5.19 -24.57
C GLU A 271 -17.71 6.28 -23.61
N GLU A 272 -18.41 6.52 -22.50
CA GLU A 272 -18.07 7.54 -21.53
C GLU A 272 -16.90 7.10 -20.66
N GLN A 273 -15.90 7.98 -20.54
CA GLN A 273 -14.75 7.74 -19.67
C GLN A 273 -15.10 8.13 -18.23
N LEU A 274 -14.85 7.21 -17.30
CA LEU A 274 -15.02 7.45 -15.89
C LEU A 274 -13.94 8.40 -15.37
N ASP A 275 -14.33 9.39 -14.58
CA ASP A 275 -13.39 10.19 -13.81
C ASP A 275 -13.04 9.46 -12.49
N TYR A 276 -11.91 8.79 -12.49
CA TYR A 276 -11.41 8.07 -11.31
C TYR A 276 -11.03 8.99 -10.13
N THR A 277 -11.03 10.31 -10.33
CA THR A 277 -10.78 11.30 -9.26
C THR A 277 -12.05 11.90 -8.70
N ALA A 278 -13.21 11.57 -9.28
CA ALA A 278 -14.50 12.05 -8.80
C ALA A 278 -14.73 11.66 -7.33
N PRO A 279 -15.09 12.61 -6.45
CA PRO A 279 -15.27 12.33 -5.02
C PRO A 279 -16.27 11.22 -4.73
N GLU A 280 -17.35 11.16 -5.50
CA GLU A 280 -18.40 10.14 -5.39
C GLU A 280 -17.88 8.74 -5.76
N PHE A 281 -17.06 8.64 -6.82
CA PHE A 281 -16.46 7.39 -7.23
C PHE A 281 -15.44 6.89 -6.19
N LEU A 282 -14.55 7.77 -5.73
CA LEU A 282 -13.57 7.44 -4.71
C LEU A 282 -14.24 6.98 -3.39
N ALA A 283 -15.36 7.61 -3.04
CA ALA A 283 -16.13 7.22 -1.87
C ALA A 283 -16.75 5.82 -2.04
N ALA A 284 -17.35 5.54 -3.20
CA ALA A 284 -17.93 4.24 -3.51
C ALA A 284 -16.88 3.11 -3.48
N VAL A 285 -15.71 3.34 -4.08
CA VAL A 285 -14.59 2.38 -4.05
C VAL A 285 -14.13 2.12 -2.62
N LYS A 286 -13.96 3.18 -1.80
CA LYS A 286 -13.57 3.06 -0.39
C LYS A 286 -14.58 2.25 0.42
N ASP A 287 -15.86 2.53 0.23
CA ASP A 287 -16.91 1.86 0.99
C ASP A 287 -17.04 0.40 0.58
N LEU A 288 -16.98 0.09 -0.73
CA LEU A 288 -16.94 -1.29 -1.19
C LEU A 288 -15.73 -2.04 -0.62
N GLU A 289 -14.52 -1.45 -0.67
CA GLU A 289 -13.32 -2.03 -0.07
C GLU A 289 -13.52 -2.35 1.43
N SER A 290 -14.18 -1.44 2.16
CA SER A 290 -14.45 -1.61 3.58
C SER A 290 -15.46 -2.71 3.86
N GLN A 291 -16.50 -2.80 3.03
CA GLN A 291 -17.61 -3.73 3.19
C GLN A 291 -17.23 -5.16 2.80
N LEU A 292 -16.38 -5.33 1.78
CA LEU A 292 -15.87 -6.65 1.40
C LEU A 292 -15.02 -7.33 2.49
N LYS A 293 -14.61 -6.60 3.53
CA LYS A 293 -13.83 -7.16 4.66
C LYS A 293 -14.67 -7.89 5.69
N SER A 294 -16.00 -7.81 5.63
CA SER A 294 -16.89 -8.49 6.58
C SER A 294 -18.14 -9.01 5.88
N ALA A 295 -18.61 -10.20 6.29
CA ALA A 295 -19.84 -10.79 5.76
C ALA A 295 -21.09 -9.91 6.03
N ASP A 296 -21.07 -9.09 7.08
CA ASP A 296 -22.17 -8.17 7.39
C ASP A 296 -22.11 -6.87 6.57
N GLY A 297 -20.92 -6.51 6.06
CA GLY A 297 -20.71 -5.26 5.32
C GLY A 297 -21.46 -5.20 3.99
N ILE A 298 -21.64 -6.34 3.33
CA ILE A 298 -22.38 -6.43 2.06
C ILE A 298 -23.84 -6.00 2.21
N ARG A 299 -24.44 -6.19 3.39
CA ARG A 299 -25.84 -5.80 3.66
C ARG A 299 -26.06 -4.30 3.68
N ASP A 300 -25.03 -3.52 4.01
CA ASP A 300 -25.11 -2.07 4.17
C ASP A 300 -24.74 -1.30 2.91
N ILE A 301 -24.43 -2.01 1.81
CA ILE A 301 -24.00 -1.41 0.54
C ILE A 301 -25.03 -0.42 -0.02
N GLU A 302 -26.32 -0.77 -0.01
CA GLU A 302 -27.39 0.06 -0.56
C GLU A 302 -27.52 1.40 0.18
N ASP A 303 -27.47 1.39 1.50
CA ASP A 303 -27.62 2.59 2.34
C ASP A 303 -26.40 3.51 2.15
N THR A 304 -25.21 2.93 2.05
CA THR A 304 -23.96 3.67 1.90
C THR A 304 -23.87 4.30 0.51
N PHE A 305 -24.03 3.54 -0.56
CA PHE A 305 -23.96 4.04 -1.92
C PHE A 305 -25.11 4.96 -2.28
N GLY A 306 -26.30 4.72 -1.73
CA GLY A 306 -27.45 5.57 -1.94
C GLY A 306 -27.26 7.03 -1.52
N SER A 307 -26.28 7.30 -0.66
CA SER A 307 -25.88 8.65 -0.25
C SER A 307 -25.14 9.44 -1.33
N TYR A 308 -24.57 8.77 -2.34
CA TYR A 308 -23.79 9.40 -3.43
C TYR A 308 -24.62 9.78 -4.65
N GLY A 309 -25.89 9.36 -4.72
CA GLY A 309 -26.80 9.68 -5.80
C GLY A 309 -27.68 8.49 -6.22
N SER A 310 -28.68 8.76 -7.06
CA SER A 310 -29.62 7.71 -7.49
C SER A 310 -28.92 6.56 -8.23
N GLY A 311 -27.94 6.86 -9.09
CA GLY A 311 -27.24 5.84 -9.85
C GLY A 311 -26.33 4.98 -9.01
N TYR A 312 -25.69 5.54 -8.02
CA TYR A 312 -24.94 4.73 -7.05
C TYR A 312 -25.84 3.82 -6.22
N ARG A 313 -27.08 4.23 -5.95
CA ARG A 313 -28.07 3.38 -5.31
C ARG A 313 -28.48 2.20 -6.19
N ASP A 314 -28.66 2.43 -7.48
CA ASP A 314 -29.03 1.38 -8.41
C ASP A 314 -27.83 0.43 -8.65
N ALA A 315 -26.61 0.95 -8.76
CA ALA A 315 -25.39 0.18 -8.76
C ALA A 315 -25.22 -0.68 -7.50
N ALA A 316 -25.58 -0.14 -6.33
CA ALA A 316 -25.50 -0.87 -5.07
C ALA A 316 -26.45 -2.06 -4.99
N LYS A 317 -27.65 -1.95 -5.59
CA LYS A 317 -28.60 -3.09 -5.68
C LYS A 317 -28.00 -4.22 -6.50
N ILE A 318 -27.43 -3.90 -7.66
CA ILE A 318 -26.76 -4.86 -8.53
C ILE A 318 -25.63 -5.58 -7.77
N LEU A 319 -24.76 -4.80 -7.11
CA LEU A 319 -23.65 -5.36 -6.32
C LEU A 319 -24.13 -6.27 -5.20
N LYS A 320 -25.24 -5.94 -4.56
CA LYS A 320 -25.82 -6.75 -3.49
C LYS A 320 -26.41 -8.06 -4.01
N GLU A 321 -27.17 -7.99 -5.08
CA GLU A 321 -27.75 -9.17 -5.73
C GLU A 321 -26.65 -10.15 -6.16
N GLU A 322 -25.60 -9.67 -6.82
CA GLU A 322 -24.46 -10.48 -7.23
C GLU A 322 -23.72 -11.09 -6.01
N ALA A 323 -23.51 -10.30 -4.95
CA ALA A 323 -22.85 -10.79 -3.75
C ALA A 323 -23.68 -11.84 -3.00
N GLU A 324 -25.01 -11.68 -2.95
CA GLU A 324 -25.93 -12.64 -2.36
C GLU A 324 -25.98 -13.95 -3.17
N GLU A 325 -25.98 -13.87 -4.51
CA GLU A 325 -25.90 -15.03 -5.38
C GLU A 325 -24.58 -15.78 -5.17
N PHE A 326 -23.45 -15.07 -5.12
CA PHE A 326 -22.15 -15.67 -4.88
C PHE A 326 -22.04 -16.33 -3.49
N SER A 327 -22.63 -15.71 -2.46
CA SER A 327 -22.63 -16.27 -1.09
C SER A 327 -23.54 -17.49 -0.93
N SER A 328 -24.51 -17.68 -1.82
CA SER A 328 -25.42 -18.83 -1.83
C SER A 328 -24.82 -20.09 -2.51
N ILE A 329 -23.68 -19.97 -3.15
CA ILE A 329 -22.92 -21.10 -3.66
C ILE A 329 -22.35 -21.84 -2.46
N GLU A 330 -23.04 -22.89 -2.02
CA GLU A 330 -22.49 -23.84 -1.04
C GLU A 330 -21.17 -24.39 -1.59
N TYR A 331 -20.08 -24.17 -0.87
CA TYR A 331 -18.87 -24.91 -1.11
C TYR A 331 -19.23 -26.38 -0.88
N MET A 332 -19.34 -27.15 -1.95
CA MET A 332 -19.36 -28.60 -1.83
C MET A 332 -17.97 -28.99 -1.34
N ASP A 333 -17.89 -29.29 -0.03
CA ASP A 333 -16.75 -29.98 0.54
C ASP A 333 -16.61 -31.34 -0.16
N GLU A 334 -15.62 -31.47 -1.04
CA GLU A 334 -15.08 -32.77 -1.47
C GLU A 334 -13.75 -33.04 -0.79
#